data_ff9588631b5d96292021b7db5eb1e2f0
#
_entry.id   ff9588631b5d96292021b7db5eb1e2f0
#
_cell.length_a   1.000
_cell.length_b   1.000
_cell.length_c   1.000
_cell.angle_alpha   90.00
_cell.angle_beta   90.00
_cell.angle_gamma   90.00
#
_symmetry.space_group_name_H-M   'P 1'
#
loop_
_entity.id
_entity.type
_entity.pdbx_description
1 polymer ?
#
loop_
_entity_poly.entity_id
_entity_poly.type
_entity_poly.pdbx_seq_one_letter_code
_entity_poly.pdbx_strand_id
1 'polypeptide(L)'
;MSLNYSKLSNSLTTSLEKQNEIFHKQLILNPVENIPDPKYLSCSTGFLHGIYNSDKLRSENEMINTKIQFANRTSIAKDINQIYHAWCHILNAEAISMRFFSGLHAHTTVFMAITEINDSVIILPEKAGGHMATKAILERLG
;
A
#
# COMPACT_ATOMS: atom_id res chain seq x y z
N MET A 1 4.43 24.23 27.54
CA MET A 1 4.49 22.84 28.03
C MET A 1 5.58 22.12 27.24
N SER A 2 6.73 21.82 27.85
CA SER A 2 7.82 21.12 27.16
C SER A 2 7.44 19.64 27.01
N LEU A 3 7.47 19.14 25.78
CA LEU A 3 7.25 17.72 25.49
C LEU A 3 8.42 16.90 26.10
N ASN A 4 8.09 15.97 26.98
CA ASN A 4 9.08 15.04 27.51
C ASN A 4 9.18 13.82 26.54
N TYR A 5 10.14 13.90 25.62
CA TYR A 5 10.35 12.88 24.58
C TYR A 5 10.69 11.49 25.15
N SER A 6 11.43 11.41 26.24
CA SER A 6 11.76 10.10 26.85
C SER A 6 10.52 9.41 27.44
N LYS A 7 9.63 10.18 28.08
CA LYS A 7 8.36 9.65 28.57
C LYS A 7 7.44 9.19 27.45
N LEU A 8 7.40 9.94 26.34
CA LEU A 8 6.62 9.57 25.16
C LEU A 8 7.19 8.29 24.52
N SER A 9 8.50 8.22 24.32
CA SER A 9 9.16 7.03 23.76
C SER A 9 8.86 5.78 24.57
N ASN A 10 9.02 5.84 25.89
CA ASN A 10 8.73 4.70 26.77
C ASN A 10 7.25 4.29 26.70
N SER A 11 6.34 5.26 26.66
CA SER A 11 4.90 4.96 26.51
C SER A 11 4.58 4.26 25.20
N LEU A 12 5.20 4.68 24.10
CA LEU A 12 5.03 4.04 22.78
C LEU A 12 5.60 2.62 22.77
N THR A 13 6.79 2.41 23.32
CA THR A 13 7.39 1.08 23.43
C THR A 13 6.50 0.13 24.22
N THR A 14 6.03 0.55 25.40
CA THR A 14 5.12 -0.26 26.22
C THR A 14 3.80 -0.57 25.49
N SER A 15 3.27 0.40 24.73
CA SER A 15 2.06 0.19 23.93
C SER A 15 2.28 -0.84 22.84
N LEU A 16 3.41 -0.79 22.13
CA LEU A 16 3.76 -1.75 21.07
C LEU A 16 3.95 -3.17 21.64
N GLU A 17 4.63 -3.29 22.76
CA GLU A 17 4.80 -4.58 23.47
C GLU A 17 3.46 -5.20 23.84
N LYS A 18 2.56 -4.39 24.40
CA LYS A 18 1.22 -4.84 24.77
C LYS A 18 0.38 -5.25 23.55
N GLN A 19 0.45 -4.50 22.46
CA GLN A 19 -0.24 -4.86 21.21
C GLN A 19 0.30 -6.17 20.64
N ASN A 20 1.63 -6.34 20.62
CA ASN A 20 2.26 -7.56 20.17
C ASN A 20 1.84 -8.78 21.03
N GLU A 21 1.75 -8.62 22.34
CA GLU A 21 1.24 -9.66 23.24
C GLU A 21 -0.23 -10.04 22.95
N ILE A 22 -1.08 -9.04 22.65
CA ILE A 22 -2.47 -9.27 22.26
C ILE A 22 -2.53 -10.09 20.99
N PHE A 23 -1.78 -9.71 19.95
CA PHE A 23 -1.74 -10.43 18.68
C PHE A 23 -1.29 -11.89 18.82
N HIS A 24 -0.36 -12.17 19.72
CA HIS A 24 0.08 -13.55 19.96
C HIS A 24 -0.90 -14.40 20.79
N LYS A 25 -1.78 -13.78 21.57
CA LYS A 25 -2.72 -14.48 22.45
C LYS A 25 -4.15 -14.56 21.94
N GLN A 26 -4.48 -13.80 20.90
CA GLN A 26 -5.85 -13.72 20.38
C GLN A 26 -5.94 -14.29 18.96
N LEU A 27 -7.04 -15.00 18.70
CA LEU A 27 -7.41 -15.37 17.34
C LEU A 27 -8.12 -14.17 16.68
N ILE A 28 -7.49 -13.59 15.68
CA ILE A 28 -8.07 -12.47 14.93
C ILE A 28 -9.00 -13.03 13.86
N LEU A 29 -10.28 -12.76 13.99
CA LEU A 29 -11.31 -13.23 13.05
C LEU A 29 -11.71 -12.16 12.03
N ASN A 30 -11.08 -10.97 12.08
CA ASN A 30 -11.34 -9.91 11.13
C ASN A 30 -10.63 -10.20 9.80
N PRO A 31 -11.36 -10.45 8.69
CA PRO A 31 -10.75 -10.85 7.42
C PRO A 31 -9.93 -9.76 6.74
N VAL A 32 -10.03 -8.51 7.19
CA VAL A 32 -9.24 -7.39 6.66
C VAL A 32 -7.91 -7.19 7.41
N GLU A 33 -7.73 -7.89 8.53
CA GLU A 33 -6.48 -7.86 9.28
C GLU A 33 -5.59 -9.04 8.86
N ASN A 34 -4.34 -8.75 8.56
CA ASN A 34 -3.37 -9.74 8.16
C ASN A 34 -2.11 -9.59 9.01
N ILE A 35 -1.66 -10.70 9.59
CA ILE A 35 -0.37 -10.77 10.29
C ILE A 35 0.68 -11.17 9.25
N PRO A 36 1.61 -10.28 8.90
CA PRO A 36 2.65 -10.61 7.95
C PRO A 36 3.60 -11.67 8.51
N ASP A 37 4.09 -12.55 7.65
CA ASP A 37 5.11 -13.53 8.02
C ASP A 37 6.35 -12.81 8.59
N PRO A 38 6.88 -13.23 9.76
CA PRO A 38 8.06 -12.63 10.38
C PRO A 38 9.28 -12.53 9.45
N LYS A 39 9.40 -13.45 8.51
CA LYS A 39 10.44 -13.42 7.48
C LYS A 39 10.36 -12.16 6.60
N TYR A 40 9.15 -11.72 6.26
CA TYR A 40 8.95 -10.50 5.47
C TYR A 40 9.10 -9.25 6.32
N LEU A 41 8.72 -9.30 7.60
CA LEU A 41 8.93 -8.18 8.52
C LEU A 41 10.40 -7.83 8.67
N SER A 42 11.28 -8.84 8.72
CA SER A 42 12.73 -8.61 8.79
C SER A 42 13.30 -7.92 7.55
N CYS A 43 12.71 -8.16 6.38
CA CYS A 43 13.08 -7.49 5.12
C CYS A 43 12.62 -6.03 5.06
N SER A 44 11.60 -5.66 5.83
CA SER A 44 11.02 -4.31 5.81
C SER A 44 11.76 -3.30 6.69
N THR A 45 12.73 -3.71 7.50
CA THR A 45 13.45 -2.85 8.46
C THR A 45 14.74 -2.23 7.90
N GLY A 46 15.03 -2.43 6.63
CA GLY A 46 16.26 -1.95 6.00
C GLY A 46 16.23 -0.47 5.59
N PHE A 47 17.38 0.04 5.16
CA PHE A 47 17.56 1.40 4.65
C PHE A 47 16.67 1.72 3.42
N LEU A 48 16.05 0.72 2.80
CA LEU A 48 15.14 0.88 1.66
C LEU A 48 13.96 1.82 1.92
N HIS A 49 13.55 1.97 3.18
CA HIS A 49 12.51 2.94 3.56
C HIS A 49 12.92 4.41 3.33
N GLY A 50 14.22 4.69 3.27
CA GLY A 50 14.74 6.02 2.99
C GLY A 50 15.05 6.27 1.51
N ILE A 51 14.81 5.29 0.64
CA ILE A 51 15.14 5.41 -0.79
C ILE A 51 13.92 5.88 -1.57
N TYR A 52 14.13 6.94 -2.34
CA TYR A 52 13.13 7.47 -3.26
C TYR A 52 13.17 6.71 -4.59
N ASN A 53 12.03 6.16 -4.99
CA ASN A 53 11.85 5.52 -6.29
C ASN A 53 10.52 5.93 -6.90
N SER A 54 10.56 6.89 -7.81
CA SER A 54 9.39 7.41 -8.52
C SER A 54 9.26 6.89 -9.95
N ASP A 55 10.17 6.01 -10.36
CA ASP A 55 10.21 5.58 -11.75
C ASP A 55 9.03 4.72 -12.16
N LYS A 56 8.53 4.96 -13.36
CA LYS A 56 7.69 4.00 -14.07
C LYS A 56 8.52 2.76 -14.40
N LEU A 57 7.87 1.62 -14.53
CA LEU A 57 8.49 0.43 -15.09
C LEU A 57 8.99 0.75 -16.50
N ARG A 58 10.30 0.64 -16.68
CA ARG A 58 11.00 0.91 -17.93
C ARG A 58 12.04 -0.15 -18.18
N SER A 59 12.48 -0.29 -19.41
CA SER A 59 13.66 -1.09 -19.71
C SER A 59 14.91 -0.52 -19.01
N GLU A 60 15.89 -1.37 -18.76
CA GLU A 60 17.15 -0.98 -18.11
C GLU A 60 17.84 0.18 -18.86
N ASN A 61 17.86 0.11 -20.19
CA ASN A 61 18.45 1.15 -21.06
C ASN A 61 17.74 2.49 -20.95
N GLU A 62 16.40 2.49 -20.86
CA GLU A 62 15.63 3.72 -20.68
C GLU A 62 15.89 4.37 -19.33
N MET A 63 16.12 3.56 -18.29
CA MET A 63 16.40 4.04 -16.95
C MET A 63 17.77 4.69 -16.82
N ILE A 64 18.79 4.16 -17.48
CA ILE A 64 20.15 4.70 -17.48
C ILE A 64 20.20 6.08 -18.13
N ASN A 65 19.36 6.32 -19.13
CA ASN A 65 19.37 7.56 -19.94
C ASN A 65 18.48 8.70 -19.39
N THR A 66 17.88 8.55 -18.21
CA THR A 66 17.06 9.62 -17.63
C THR A 66 17.91 10.67 -16.89
N LYS A 67 17.45 11.92 -16.93
CA LYS A 67 18.15 13.05 -16.30
C LYS A 67 18.21 12.99 -14.77
N ILE A 68 17.24 12.35 -14.14
CA ILE A 68 17.16 12.23 -12.67
C ILE A 68 17.50 10.78 -12.30
N GLN A 69 18.56 10.62 -11.52
CA GLN A 69 19.01 9.31 -11.07
C GLN A 69 19.04 9.25 -9.54
N PHE A 70 18.45 8.19 -8.99
CA PHE A 70 18.51 7.87 -7.57
C PHE A 70 19.45 6.68 -7.35
N ALA A 71 20.05 6.57 -6.15
CA ALA A 71 20.91 5.47 -5.79
C ALA A 71 20.16 4.12 -5.93
N ASN A 72 20.86 3.11 -6.44
CA ASN A 72 20.35 1.74 -6.64
C ASN A 72 19.11 1.61 -7.53
N ARG A 73 18.80 2.61 -8.30
CA ARG A 73 17.61 2.69 -9.14
C ARG A 73 17.44 1.51 -10.07
N THR A 74 18.49 1.13 -10.79
CA THR A 74 18.45 0.03 -11.75
C THR A 74 18.21 -1.32 -11.07
N SER A 75 18.86 -1.59 -9.95
CA SER A 75 18.67 -2.81 -9.17
C SER A 75 17.22 -2.92 -8.66
N ILE A 76 16.72 -1.86 -8.02
CA ILE A 76 15.36 -1.84 -7.49
C ILE A 76 14.32 -2.01 -8.61
N ALA A 77 14.51 -1.38 -9.76
CA ALA A 77 13.59 -1.53 -10.88
C ALA A 77 13.55 -2.95 -11.44
N LYS A 78 14.69 -3.64 -11.48
CA LYS A 78 14.74 -5.05 -11.88
C LYS A 78 13.95 -5.93 -10.93
N ASP A 79 14.11 -5.73 -9.63
CA ASP A 79 13.39 -6.48 -8.60
C ASP A 79 11.88 -6.19 -8.67
N ILE A 80 11.50 -4.93 -8.83
CA ILE A 80 10.10 -4.53 -9.01
C ILE A 80 9.50 -5.20 -10.24
N ASN A 81 10.21 -5.22 -11.38
CA ASN A 81 9.73 -5.87 -12.59
C ASN A 81 9.48 -7.38 -12.38
N GLN A 82 10.38 -8.06 -11.69
CA GLN A 82 10.19 -9.49 -11.36
C GLN A 82 8.94 -9.71 -10.49
N ILE A 83 8.73 -8.86 -9.49
CA ILE A 83 7.57 -8.93 -8.62
C ILE A 83 6.27 -8.68 -9.41
N TYR A 84 6.25 -7.68 -10.32
CA TYR A 84 5.12 -7.43 -11.20
C TYR A 84 4.77 -8.64 -12.06
N HIS A 85 5.74 -9.24 -12.71
CA HIS A 85 5.52 -10.45 -13.50
C HIS A 85 5.00 -11.62 -12.68
N ALA A 86 5.53 -11.83 -11.48
CA ALA A 86 5.06 -12.86 -10.57
C ALA A 86 3.58 -12.64 -10.18
N TRP A 87 3.20 -11.42 -9.82
CA TRP A 87 1.83 -11.09 -9.48
C TRP A 87 0.87 -11.17 -10.67
N CYS A 88 1.28 -10.72 -11.86
CA CYS A 88 0.49 -10.91 -13.07
C CYS A 88 0.20 -12.39 -13.32
N HIS A 89 1.20 -13.24 -13.13
CA HIS A 89 1.04 -14.70 -13.28
C HIS A 89 0.09 -15.28 -12.21
N ILE A 90 0.27 -14.93 -10.93
CA ILE A 90 -0.57 -15.42 -9.83
C ILE A 90 -2.04 -15.01 -10.01
N LEU A 91 -2.29 -13.78 -10.42
CA LEU A 91 -3.63 -13.22 -10.57
C LEU A 91 -4.24 -13.46 -11.96
N ASN A 92 -3.51 -14.09 -12.88
CA ASN A 92 -3.90 -14.23 -14.29
C ASN A 92 -4.34 -12.89 -14.90
N ALA A 93 -3.55 -11.84 -14.67
CA ALA A 93 -3.81 -10.48 -15.10
C ALA A 93 -2.78 -10.03 -16.13
N GLU A 94 -3.20 -9.23 -17.11
CA GLU A 94 -2.30 -8.65 -18.12
C GLU A 94 -1.38 -7.57 -17.52
N ALA A 95 -1.89 -6.85 -16.54
CA ALA A 95 -1.15 -5.81 -15.83
C ALA A 95 -1.65 -5.63 -14.39
N ILE A 96 -0.77 -5.20 -13.51
CA ILE A 96 -1.11 -4.83 -12.13
C ILE A 96 -0.47 -3.50 -11.77
N SER A 97 -0.92 -2.90 -10.69
CA SER A 97 -0.25 -1.76 -10.07
C SER A 97 -0.09 -2.00 -8.57
N MET A 98 1.14 -1.87 -8.07
CA MET A 98 1.46 -1.97 -6.64
C MET A 98 1.77 -0.60 -6.02
N ARG A 99 1.37 0.51 -6.68
CA ARG A 99 1.69 1.88 -6.26
C ARG A 99 0.67 2.49 -5.32
N PHE A 100 -0.32 1.74 -4.92
CA PHE A 100 -1.37 2.19 -4.03
C PHE A 100 -0.94 2.05 -2.56
N PHE A 101 -1.21 3.07 -1.77
CA PHE A 101 -0.92 3.09 -0.34
C PHE A 101 -1.99 2.35 0.50
N SER A 102 -3.17 2.15 -0.07
CA SER A 102 -4.28 1.47 0.59
C SER A 102 -5.31 1.00 -0.43
N GLY A 103 -6.21 0.11 0.00
CA GLY A 103 -7.37 -0.29 -0.79
C GLY A 103 -8.27 0.90 -1.15
N LEU A 104 -8.43 1.86 -0.24
CA LEU A 104 -9.20 3.08 -0.49
C LEU A 104 -8.56 3.94 -1.59
N HIS A 105 -7.24 4.07 -1.60
CA HIS A 105 -6.52 4.79 -2.65
C HIS A 105 -6.71 4.09 -4.01
N ALA A 106 -6.59 2.76 -4.06
CA ALA A 106 -6.85 1.99 -5.29
C ALA A 106 -8.29 2.18 -5.77
N HIS A 107 -9.26 2.07 -4.87
CA HIS A 107 -10.68 2.24 -5.15
C HIS A 107 -11.00 3.62 -5.76
N THR A 108 -10.50 4.69 -5.13
CA THR A 108 -10.66 6.06 -5.64
C THR A 108 -10.05 6.21 -7.03
N THR A 109 -8.83 5.69 -7.22
CA THR A 109 -8.14 5.79 -8.52
C THR A 109 -8.87 5.04 -9.62
N VAL A 110 -9.46 3.88 -9.32
CA VAL A 110 -10.27 3.14 -10.29
C VAL A 110 -11.48 3.95 -10.72
N PHE A 111 -12.23 4.52 -9.78
CA PHE A 111 -13.38 5.36 -10.14
C PHE A 111 -12.95 6.56 -10.99
N MET A 112 -11.90 7.27 -10.61
CA MET A 112 -11.36 8.38 -11.42
C MET A 112 -10.95 7.96 -12.84
N ALA A 113 -10.60 6.70 -13.04
CA ALA A 113 -10.18 6.20 -14.35
C ALA A 113 -11.32 5.73 -15.25
N ILE A 114 -12.44 5.28 -14.65
CA ILE A 114 -13.53 4.64 -15.41
C ILE A 114 -14.85 5.41 -15.40
N THR A 115 -14.94 6.50 -14.62
CA THR A 115 -16.14 7.35 -14.56
C THR A 115 -15.80 8.79 -14.94
N GLU A 116 -16.80 9.49 -15.48
CA GLU A 116 -16.78 10.93 -15.72
C GLU A 116 -17.78 11.63 -14.80
N ILE A 117 -17.66 12.96 -14.72
CA ILE A 117 -18.58 13.78 -13.92
C ILE A 117 -20.01 13.60 -14.43
N ASN A 118 -20.94 13.37 -13.52
CA ASN A 118 -22.35 13.06 -13.79
C ASN A 118 -22.65 11.65 -14.32
N ASP A 119 -21.69 10.74 -14.30
CA ASP A 119 -22.00 9.34 -14.58
C ASP A 119 -22.87 8.71 -13.49
N SER A 120 -23.75 7.81 -13.90
CA SER A 120 -24.58 7.04 -12.97
C SER A 120 -23.91 5.72 -12.59
N VAL A 121 -23.59 5.56 -11.31
CA VAL A 121 -22.95 4.35 -10.77
C VAL A 121 -23.90 3.63 -9.84
N ILE A 122 -24.13 2.33 -10.08
CA ILE A 122 -24.93 1.47 -9.22
C ILE A 122 -24.01 0.85 -8.16
N ILE A 123 -24.32 1.08 -6.88
CA ILE A 123 -23.56 0.55 -5.75
C ILE A 123 -24.44 -0.27 -4.82
N LEU A 124 -23.86 -1.23 -4.11
CA LEU A 124 -24.52 -1.87 -2.99
C LEU A 124 -24.52 -0.91 -1.79
N PRO A 125 -25.65 -0.73 -1.11
CA PRO A 125 -25.68 0.03 0.12
C PRO A 125 -24.94 -0.70 1.23
N GLU A 126 -24.39 0.04 2.19
CA GLU A 126 -23.61 -0.51 3.30
C GLU A 126 -24.37 -1.61 4.07
N LYS A 127 -25.69 -1.41 4.30
CA LYS A 127 -26.57 -2.39 4.94
C LYS A 127 -26.69 -3.72 4.18
N ALA A 128 -26.38 -3.73 2.88
CA ALA A 128 -26.36 -4.93 2.04
C ALA A 128 -24.94 -5.46 1.80
N GLY A 129 -23.94 -5.02 2.57
CA GLY A 129 -22.56 -5.44 2.45
C GLY A 129 -21.71 -4.58 1.51
N GLY A 130 -22.20 -3.44 1.08
CA GLY A 130 -21.43 -2.48 0.28
C GLY A 130 -20.31 -1.82 1.10
N HIS A 131 -19.26 -1.42 0.42
CA HIS A 131 -18.12 -0.74 1.06
C HIS A 131 -18.51 0.68 1.53
N MET A 132 -18.27 0.97 2.81
CA MET A 132 -18.71 2.20 3.48
C MET A 132 -18.27 3.51 2.79
N ALA A 133 -17.11 3.53 2.18
CA ALA A 133 -16.56 4.74 1.57
C ALA A 133 -16.99 4.94 0.10
N THR A 134 -17.58 3.95 -0.56
CA THR A 134 -17.88 4.01 -2.02
C THR A 134 -18.77 5.18 -2.36
N LYS A 135 -19.87 5.35 -1.63
CA LYS A 135 -20.80 6.45 -1.83
C LYS A 135 -20.11 7.81 -1.68
N ALA A 136 -19.35 7.98 -0.59
CA ALA A 136 -18.69 9.25 -0.31
C ALA A 136 -17.59 9.59 -1.33
N ILE A 137 -16.92 8.57 -1.90
CA ILE A 137 -15.94 8.77 -2.97
C ILE A 137 -16.66 9.28 -4.23
N LEU A 138 -17.71 8.60 -4.67
CA LEU A 138 -18.46 8.95 -5.87
C LEU A 138 -19.08 10.34 -5.78
N GLU A 139 -19.71 10.68 -4.66
CA GLU A 139 -20.28 12.01 -4.42
C GLU A 139 -19.25 13.14 -4.45
N ARG A 140 -17.96 12.83 -4.24
CA ARG A 140 -16.86 13.81 -4.31
C ARG A 140 -16.21 13.88 -5.68
N LEU A 141 -16.34 12.85 -6.45
CA LEU A 141 -15.81 12.81 -7.82
C LEU A 141 -16.78 13.47 -8.84
N GLY A 142 -18.04 13.72 -8.45
CA GLY A 142 -19.06 14.35 -9.27
C GLY A 142 -20.10 13.37 -9.77
#